data_aabffa50f26454a285c9a1b09e3e047b
#
_entry.id   aabffa50f26454a285c9a1b09e3e047b
#
_cell.length_a   1.000
_cell.length_b   1.000
_cell.length_c   1.000
_cell.angle_alpha   90.00
_cell.angle_beta   90.00
_cell.angle_gamma   90.00
#
_symmetry.space_group_name_H-M   'P 1'
#
loop_
_entity.id
_entity.type
_entity.pdbx_description
1 polymer ?
#
loop_
_entity_poly.entity_id
_entity_poly.type
_entity_poly.pdbx_seq_one_letter_code
_entity_poly.pdbx_strand_id
1 'polypeptide(L)'
;MNFKLAKNAGFFCLTPYLSTMEEPKNIKSWSESDRPREKLLEKGKEALTDSELIAILIRSGSRQESAVDLAKRILKNAHNELSELSKQSVKDMMRYKGMGKVKAITIVAALELGRRRAQAQALERQKITSSKDAVAFFKALLADLPHEEFRILL
;
A
#
# COMPACT_ATOMS: atom_id res chain seq x y z
N MET A 1 -79.44 -9.85 -10.30
CA MET A 1 -79.12 -10.80 -9.21
C MET A 1 -77.64 -10.71 -8.90
N ASN A 2 -77.32 -10.23 -7.74
CA ASN A 2 -75.95 -9.93 -7.29
C ASN A 2 -75.13 -11.19 -7.13
N PHE A 3 -73.84 -11.09 -7.41
CA PHE A 3 -72.82 -11.67 -6.51
C PHE A 3 -71.48 -10.95 -6.66
N LYS A 4 -71.15 -10.31 -5.59
CA LYS A 4 -69.77 -9.84 -5.23
C LYS A 4 -68.89 -11.04 -5.02
N LEU A 5 -67.70 -11.04 -5.55
CA LEU A 5 -66.62 -11.82 -5.00
C LEU A 5 -65.33 -11.04 -4.91
N ALA A 6 -64.77 -11.12 -3.75
CA ALA A 6 -63.73 -10.34 -3.17
C ALA A 6 -62.37 -10.55 -3.80
N LYS A 7 -61.67 -9.45 -3.80
CA LYS A 7 -60.23 -9.25 -3.93
C LYS A 7 -59.45 -10.06 -2.89
N ASN A 8 -58.45 -10.74 -3.29
CA ASN A 8 -57.21 -10.88 -2.56
C ASN A 8 -56.14 -11.24 -3.54
N ALA A 9 -55.60 -10.22 -4.20
CA ALA A 9 -54.32 -10.33 -4.88
C ALA A 9 -53.25 -9.97 -3.86
N GLY A 10 -52.58 -10.99 -3.33
CA GLY A 10 -51.37 -10.82 -2.56
C GLY A 10 -50.33 -10.15 -3.45
N PHE A 11 -50.04 -8.91 -3.12
CA PHE A 11 -48.97 -8.15 -3.70
C PHE A 11 -47.66 -8.77 -3.16
N PHE A 12 -47.14 -9.73 -3.89
CA PHE A 12 -45.79 -10.24 -3.68
C PHE A 12 -44.86 -9.15 -4.14
N CYS A 13 -44.44 -8.30 -3.20
CA CYS A 13 -43.40 -7.31 -3.43
C CYS A 13 -42.08 -8.06 -3.65
N LEU A 14 -41.82 -8.40 -4.91
CA LEU A 14 -40.49 -8.72 -5.38
C LEU A 14 -39.66 -7.45 -5.31
N THR A 15 -39.10 -7.19 -4.12
CA THR A 15 -37.97 -6.29 -4.04
C THR A 15 -36.85 -6.89 -4.89
N PRO A 16 -36.45 -6.24 -5.98
CA PRO A 16 -35.26 -6.66 -6.68
C PRO A 16 -34.11 -6.48 -5.68
N TYR A 17 -33.47 -7.57 -5.33
CA TYR A 17 -32.16 -7.58 -4.72
C TYR A 17 -31.19 -6.99 -5.74
N LEU A 18 -31.20 -5.65 -5.84
CA LEU A 18 -30.13 -4.89 -6.47
C LEU A 18 -28.92 -5.09 -5.56
N SER A 19 -28.21 -6.18 -5.81
CA SER A 19 -26.80 -6.26 -5.49
C SER A 19 -26.17 -5.00 -6.07
N THR A 20 -25.97 -4.03 -5.23
CA THR A 20 -25.09 -2.89 -5.53
C THR A 20 -23.72 -3.47 -5.81
N MET A 21 -23.44 -3.77 -7.07
CA MET A 21 -22.10 -3.89 -7.56
C MET A 21 -21.52 -2.49 -7.33
N GLU A 22 -20.82 -2.33 -6.20
CA GLU A 22 -20.01 -1.14 -6.00
C GLU A 22 -19.04 -1.09 -7.18
N GLU A 23 -19.28 -0.16 -8.08
CA GLU A 23 -18.34 0.13 -9.16
C GLU A 23 -16.96 0.33 -8.54
N PRO A 24 -15.91 -0.26 -9.10
CA PRO A 24 -14.57 -0.10 -8.57
C PRO A 24 -14.29 1.40 -8.48
N LYS A 25 -14.09 1.90 -7.25
CA LYS A 25 -13.89 3.33 -6.96
C LYS A 25 -12.69 3.82 -7.75
N ASN A 26 -12.95 4.33 -8.96
CA ASN A 26 -11.92 4.84 -9.84
C ASN A 26 -11.35 6.13 -9.22
N ILE A 27 -10.04 6.18 -8.99
CA ILE A 27 -9.36 7.37 -8.49
C ILE A 27 -9.69 8.62 -9.35
N LYS A 28 -10.06 8.44 -10.62
CA LYS A 28 -10.50 9.51 -11.51
C LYS A 28 -11.82 10.18 -11.09
N SER A 29 -12.64 9.49 -10.28
CA SER A 29 -13.88 10.08 -9.72
C SER A 29 -13.64 10.86 -8.42
N TRP A 30 -12.43 10.84 -7.87
CA TRP A 30 -12.07 11.64 -6.72
C TRP A 30 -11.90 13.11 -7.11
N SER A 31 -12.04 14.02 -6.15
CA SER A 31 -11.67 15.40 -6.36
C SER A 31 -10.21 15.49 -6.81
N GLU A 32 -9.88 16.44 -7.63
CA GLU A 32 -8.52 16.57 -8.18
C GLU A 32 -7.48 16.68 -7.05
N SER A 33 -7.79 17.49 -6.04
CA SER A 33 -6.94 17.68 -4.84
C SER A 33 -6.73 16.42 -3.98
N ASP A 34 -7.55 15.38 -4.15
CA ASP A 34 -7.45 14.12 -3.39
C ASP A 34 -6.75 13.00 -4.16
N ARG A 35 -6.51 13.20 -5.45
CA ARG A 35 -5.75 12.24 -6.25
C ARG A 35 -4.29 12.28 -5.82
N PRO A 36 -3.65 11.12 -5.55
CA PRO A 36 -2.31 11.10 -4.95
C PRO A 36 -1.24 11.91 -5.69
N ARG A 37 -1.28 11.97 -7.01
CA ARG A 37 -0.31 12.72 -7.82
C ARG A 37 -0.52 14.22 -7.71
N GLU A 38 -1.74 14.65 -7.86
CA GLU A 38 -2.17 16.03 -7.75
C GLU A 38 -1.92 16.53 -6.31
N LYS A 39 -2.28 15.72 -5.32
CA LYS A 39 -2.00 15.98 -3.91
C LYS A 39 -0.51 16.13 -3.62
N LEU A 40 0.35 15.31 -4.28
CA LEU A 40 1.80 15.45 -4.17
C LEU A 40 2.30 16.79 -4.72
N LEU A 41 1.74 17.22 -5.86
CA LEU A 41 2.15 18.48 -6.51
C LEU A 41 1.68 19.71 -5.73
N GLU A 42 0.46 19.70 -5.21
CA GLU A 42 -0.13 20.85 -4.54
C GLU A 42 0.29 20.97 -3.06
N LYS A 43 0.31 19.84 -2.34
CA LYS A 43 0.48 19.81 -0.87
C LYS A 43 1.84 19.24 -0.43
N GLY A 44 2.64 18.77 -1.37
CA GLY A 44 3.94 18.18 -1.09
C GLY A 44 3.86 16.75 -0.54
N LYS A 45 5.05 16.14 -0.39
CA LYS A 45 5.19 14.73 0.00
C LYS A 45 4.70 14.42 1.43
N GLU A 46 4.76 15.39 2.31
CA GLU A 46 4.39 15.25 3.73
C GLU A 46 2.87 15.04 3.93
N ALA A 47 2.08 15.45 2.93
CA ALA A 47 0.63 15.31 2.97
C ALA A 47 0.14 13.92 2.55
N LEU A 48 1.01 13.07 2.00
CA LEU A 48 0.64 11.74 1.50
C LEU A 48 0.86 10.66 2.54
N THR A 49 -0.05 9.71 2.57
CA THR A 49 0.12 8.45 3.31
C THR A 49 1.03 7.49 2.54
N ASP A 50 1.60 6.50 3.23
CA ASP A 50 2.43 5.46 2.60
C ASP A 50 1.68 4.72 1.48
N SER A 51 0.38 4.47 1.68
CA SER A 51 -0.46 3.84 0.64
C SER A 51 -0.63 4.71 -0.60
N GLU A 52 -0.72 6.02 -0.46
CA GLU A 52 -0.78 6.95 -1.58
C GLU A 52 0.56 7.05 -2.32
N LEU A 53 1.69 7.06 -1.59
CA LEU A 53 3.02 7.02 -2.19
C LEU A 53 3.24 5.73 -2.99
N ILE A 54 2.88 4.58 -2.43
CA ILE A 54 2.94 3.30 -3.13
C ILE A 54 2.00 3.30 -4.35
N ALA A 55 0.79 3.88 -4.23
CA ALA A 55 -0.16 3.99 -5.34
C ALA A 55 0.41 4.80 -6.52
N ILE A 56 1.18 5.85 -6.25
CA ILE A 56 1.89 6.62 -7.27
C ILE A 56 2.91 5.73 -8.00
N LEU A 57 3.67 4.92 -7.27
CA LEU A 57 4.68 4.00 -7.82
C LEU A 57 4.07 2.92 -8.71
N ILE A 58 2.98 2.29 -8.29
CA ILE A 58 2.32 1.24 -9.06
C ILE A 58 1.48 1.76 -10.23
N ARG A 59 1.19 3.06 -10.28
CA ARG A 59 0.53 3.81 -11.35
C ARG A 59 -0.94 3.44 -11.61
N SER A 60 -1.32 2.19 -11.50
CA SER A 60 -2.65 1.67 -11.79
C SER A 60 -3.01 0.53 -10.85
N GLY A 61 -4.26 0.45 -10.46
CA GLY A 61 -4.80 -0.68 -9.71
C GLY A 61 -4.97 -1.95 -10.56
N SER A 62 -5.95 -2.74 -10.22
CA SER A 62 -6.42 -3.88 -10.99
C SER A 62 -7.80 -3.57 -11.62
N ARG A 63 -8.42 -4.56 -12.29
CA ARG A 63 -9.80 -4.40 -12.76
C ARG A 63 -10.83 -4.24 -11.64
N GLN A 64 -10.50 -4.67 -10.43
CA GLN A 64 -11.43 -4.76 -9.30
C GLN A 64 -11.14 -3.73 -8.19
N GLU A 65 -9.98 -3.10 -8.21
CA GLU A 65 -9.55 -2.19 -7.15
C GLU A 65 -8.70 -1.04 -7.69
N SER A 66 -8.77 0.11 -7.03
CA SER A 66 -7.93 1.27 -7.35
C SER A 66 -6.46 1.01 -7.00
N ALA A 67 -5.56 1.88 -7.47
CA ALA A 67 -4.14 1.82 -7.09
C ALA A 67 -3.95 2.02 -5.58
N VAL A 68 -4.76 2.88 -4.96
CA VAL A 68 -4.69 3.15 -3.52
C VAL A 68 -5.19 1.95 -2.71
N ASP A 69 -6.28 1.29 -3.16
CA ASP A 69 -6.80 0.11 -2.46
C ASP A 69 -5.84 -1.07 -2.57
N LEU A 70 -5.22 -1.26 -3.75
CA LEU A 70 -4.16 -2.25 -3.93
C LEU A 70 -2.98 -1.97 -3.00
N ALA A 71 -2.54 -0.72 -2.90
CA ALA A 71 -1.45 -0.32 -2.00
C ALA A 71 -1.79 -0.55 -0.53
N LYS A 72 -3.02 -0.18 -0.09
CA LYS A 72 -3.51 -0.46 1.27
C LYS A 72 -3.50 -1.95 1.58
N ARG A 73 -3.93 -2.79 0.64
CA ARG A 73 -3.95 -4.24 0.82
C ARG A 73 -2.55 -4.82 0.95
N ILE A 74 -1.59 -4.34 0.18
CA ILE A 74 -0.19 -4.75 0.26
C ILE A 74 0.41 -4.35 1.60
N LEU A 75 0.22 -3.09 2.03
CA LEU A 75 0.69 -2.61 3.33
C LEU A 75 0.07 -3.38 4.49
N LYS A 76 -1.24 -3.66 4.44
CA LYS A 76 -1.90 -4.46 5.46
C LYS A 76 -1.27 -5.84 5.63
N ASN A 77 -0.86 -6.49 4.54
CA ASN A 77 -0.17 -7.78 4.59
C ASN A 77 1.27 -7.67 5.12
N ALA A 78 1.85 -6.48 5.07
CA ALA A 78 3.13 -6.14 5.69
C ALA A 78 2.95 -5.46 7.06
N HIS A 79 1.85 -5.73 7.76
CA HIS A 79 1.52 -5.17 9.09
C HIS A 79 1.50 -3.64 9.14
N ASN A 80 1.29 -2.98 8.01
CA ASN A 80 1.38 -1.53 7.80
C ASN A 80 2.78 -0.96 8.08
N GLU A 81 3.82 -1.76 7.95
CA GLU A 81 5.20 -1.37 8.14
C GLU A 81 5.99 -1.43 6.83
N LEU A 82 6.63 -0.32 6.46
CA LEU A 82 7.50 -0.25 5.28
C LEU A 82 8.75 -1.12 5.43
N SER A 83 9.24 -1.30 6.66
CA SER A 83 10.34 -2.19 7.00
C SER A 83 10.02 -3.65 6.63
N GLU A 84 8.82 -4.14 6.96
CA GLU A 84 8.37 -5.49 6.60
C GLU A 84 8.11 -5.62 5.09
N LEU A 85 7.62 -4.55 4.47
CA LEU A 85 7.44 -4.52 3.03
C LEU A 85 8.79 -4.57 2.28
N SER A 86 9.82 -3.96 2.82
CA SER A 86 11.16 -3.91 2.21
C SER A 86 11.88 -5.27 2.20
N LYS A 87 11.50 -6.17 3.10
CA LYS A 87 12.04 -7.55 3.16
C LYS A 87 11.49 -8.46 2.06
N GLN A 88 10.38 -8.07 1.42
CA GLN A 88 9.73 -8.88 0.40
C GLN A 88 10.52 -8.85 -0.92
N SER A 89 10.69 -10.03 -1.51
CA SER A 89 11.28 -10.14 -2.84
C SER A 89 10.29 -9.75 -3.94
N VAL A 90 10.81 -9.50 -5.16
CA VAL A 90 9.95 -9.28 -6.34
C VAL A 90 8.97 -10.43 -6.55
N LYS A 91 9.39 -11.68 -6.28
CA LYS A 91 8.53 -12.87 -6.41
C LYS A 91 7.39 -12.86 -5.39
N ASP A 92 7.65 -12.44 -4.15
CA ASP A 92 6.64 -12.35 -3.10
C ASP A 92 5.63 -11.25 -3.42
N MET A 93 6.11 -10.10 -3.87
CA MET A 93 5.26 -9.01 -4.35
C MET A 93 4.34 -9.42 -5.50
N MET A 94 4.81 -10.27 -6.42
CA MET A 94 4.01 -10.75 -7.54
C MET A 94 2.88 -11.71 -7.13
N ARG A 95 2.88 -12.25 -5.92
CA ARG A 95 1.78 -13.09 -5.39
C ARG A 95 0.51 -12.29 -5.12
N TYR A 96 0.62 -10.97 -4.96
CA TYR A 96 -0.56 -10.13 -4.75
C TYR A 96 -1.34 -9.99 -6.05
N LYS A 97 -2.64 -10.31 -6.01
CA LYS A 97 -3.54 -10.13 -7.16
C LYS A 97 -3.49 -8.67 -7.63
N GLY A 98 -3.29 -8.44 -8.92
CA GLY A 98 -3.17 -7.08 -9.49
C GLY A 98 -1.74 -6.52 -9.49
N MET A 99 -0.77 -7.25 -8.90
CA MET A 99 0.64 -6.88 -8.88
C MET A 99 1.40 -7.62 -9.99
N GLY A 100 1.64 -6.94 -11.10
CA GLY A 100 2.49 -7.47 -12.18
C GLY A 100 3.98 -7.24 -11.92
N LYS A 101 4.83 -7.92 -12.69
CA LYS A 101 6.30 -7.87 -12.58
C LYS A 101 6.84 -6.43 -12.53
N VAL A 102 6.36 -5.55 -13.41
CA VAL A 102 6.85 -4.15 -13.47
C VAL A 102 6.52 -3.39 -12.19
N LYS A 103 5.29 -3.51 -11.68
CA LYS A 103 4.89 -2.86 -10.42
C LYS A 103 5.72 -3.36 -9.24
N ALA A 104 5.92 -4.67 -9.14
CA ALA A 104 6.73 -5.29 -8.09
C ALA A 104 8.19 -4.78 -8.12
N ILE A 105 8.81 -4.75 -9.29
CA ILE A 105 10.18 -4.21 -9.47
C ILE A 105 10.23 -2.74 -9.03
N THR A 106 9.26 -1.92 -9.42
CA THR A 106 9.23 -0.49 -9.08
C THR A 106 9.19 -0.27 -7.57
N ILE A 107 8.35 -1.02 -6.83
CA ILE A 107 8.28 -0.90 -5.38
C ILE A 107 9.58 -1.36 -4.72
N VAL A 108 10.08 -2.54 -5.07
CA VAL A 108 11.33 -3.08 -4.50
C VAL A 108 12.50 -2.14 -4.74
N ALA A 109 12.62 -1.58 -5.96
CA ALA A 109 13.66 -0.61 -6.27
C ALA A 109 13.53 0.69 -5.45
N ALA A 110 12.32 1.20 -5.25
CA ALA A 110 12.09 2.41 -4.46
C ALA A 110 12.41 2.19 -2.97
N LEU A 111 12.02 1.05 -2.41
CA LEU A 111 12.34 0.69 -1.02
C LEU A 111 13.85 0.49 -0.82
N GLU A 112 14.53 -0.14 -1.78
CA GLU A 112 15.99 -0.30 -1.74
C GLU A 112 16.72 1.05 -1.80
N LEU A 113 16.27 2.00 -2.61
CA LEU A 113 16.82 3.35 -2.63
C LEU A 113 16.65 4.05 -1.27
N GLY A 114 15.47 3.89 -0.64
CA GLY A 114 15.21 4.40 0.71
C GLY A 114 16.17 3.80 1.75
N ARG A 115 16.39 2.49 1.70
CA ARG A 115 17.33 1.77 2.56
C ARG A 115 18.77 2.27 2.39
N ARG A 116 19.25 2.40 1.15
CA ARG A 116 20.61 2.93 0.86
C ARG A 116 20.79 4.36 1.36
N ARG A 117 19.77 5.20 1.20
CA ARG A 117 19.78 6.56 1.74
C ARG A 117 19.92 6.56 3.25
N ALA A 118 19.14 5.73 3.95
CA ALA A 118 19.21 5.62 5.40
C ALA A 118 20.60 5.14 5.86
N GLN A 119 21.19 4.16 5.16
CA GLN A 119 22.55 3.70 5.43
C GLN A 119 23.60 4.81 5.23
N ALA A 120 23.53 5.55 4.13
CA ALA A 120 24.48 6.65 3.87
C ALA A 120 24.40 7.70 4.99
N GLN A 121 23.20 8.09 5.41
CA GLN A 121 23.01 9.03 6.51
C GLN A 121 23.53 8.50 7.86
N ALA A 122 23.43 7.19 8.11
CA ALA A 122 23.97 6.58 9.31
C ALA A 122 25.51 6.63 9.32
N LEU A 123 26.14 6.39 8.17
CA LEU A 123 27.61 6.46 8.02
C LEU A 123 28.17 7.89 8.19
N GLU A 124 27.44 8.91 7.71
CA GLU A 124 27.89 10.30 7.81
C GLU A 124 27.79 10.88 9.23
N ARG A 125 26.93 10.35 10.10
CA ARG A 125 26.56 10.97 11.36
C ARG A 125 27.23 10.41 12.62
N GLN A 126 27.96 9.29 12.57
CA GLN A 126 28.37 8.63 13.81
C GLN A 126 29.88 8.56 14.01
N LYS A 127 30.35 9.50 14.85
CA LYS A 127 31.49 9.25 15.72
C LYS A 127 30.97 8.31 16.83
N ILE A 128 31.29 7.02 16.71
CA ILE A 128 30.90 6.02 17.72
C ILE A 128 31.80 6.22 18.94
N THR A 129 31.25 6.73 20.02
CA THR A 129 31.98 7.00 21.27
C THR A 129 31.54 6.07 22.41
N SER A 130 30.44 5.36 22.22
CA SER A 130 29.90 4.44 23.22
C SER A 130 29.32 3.17 22.61
N SER A 131 29.19 2.11 23.44
CA SER A 131 28.51 0.87 23.03
C SER A 131 27.05 1.13 22.59
N LYS A 132 26.41 2.16 23.15
CA LYS A 132 25.05 2.54 22.81
C LYS A 132 24.97 3.13 21.39
N ASP A 133 25.99 3.91 20.98
CA ASP A 133 26.12 4.43 19.63
C ASP A 133 26.34 3.31 18.63
N ALA A 134 27.18 2.32 18.98
CA ALA A 134 27.42 1.16 18.17
C ALA A 134 26.14 0.33 17.93
N VAL A 135 25.33 0.10 18.96
CA VAL A 135 24.05 -0.60 18.83
C VAL A 135 23.08 0.16 17.94
N ALA A 136 22.95 1.48 18.09
CA ALA A 136 22.08 2.32 17.26
C ALA A 136 22.53 2.28 15.79
N PHE A 137 23.84 2.35 15.53
CA PHE A 137 24.42 2.27 14.19
C PHE A 137 24.11 0.92 13.53
N PHE A 138 24.40 -0.19 14.20
CA PHE A 138 24.16 -1.51 13.64
C PHE A 138 22.69 -1.84 13.49
N LYS A 139 21.84 -1.40 14.41
CA LYS A 139 20.37 -1.57 14.29
C LYS A 139 19.84 -0.93 13.01
N ALA A 140 20.27 0.29 12.67
CA ALA A 140 19.87 0.96 11.44
C ALA A 140 20.42 0.26 10.18
N LEU A 141 21.59 -0.37 10.29
CA LEU A 141 22.25 -1.03 9.15
C LEU A 141 21.70 -2.44 8.86
N LEU A 142 21.27 -3.15 9.89
CA LEU A 142 20.95 -4.58 9.83
C LEU A 142 19.45 -4.89 9.93
N ALA A 143 18.61 -3.91 10.30
CA ALA A 143 17.19 -4.13 10.59
C ALA A 143 16.40 -4.74 9.42
N ASP A 144 16.79 -4.42 8.18
CA ASP A 144 16.05 -4.79 6.97
C ASP A 144 16.73 -5.92 6.17
N LEU A 145 17.73 -6.59 6.74
CA LEU A 145 18.39 -7.70 6.07
C LEU A 145 17.53 -8.98 6.19
N PRO A 146 17.37 -9.74 5.10
CA PRO A 146 16.59 -10.98 5.10
C PRO A 146 17.34 -12.18 5.70
N HIS A 147 18.57 -11.99 6.18
CA HIS A 147 19.45 -13.02 6.76
C HIS A 147 20.25 -12.42 7.90
N GLU A 148 20.75 -13.26 8.80
CA GLU A 148 21.62 -12.87 9.90
C GLU A 148 23.04 -12.56 9.38
N GLU A 149 23.60 -11.42 9.77
CA GLU A 149 24.99 -11.05 9.49
C GLU A 149 25.75 -10.78 10.79
N PHE A 150 26.99 -11.22 10.83
CA PHE A 150 27.91 -10.92 11.91
C PHE A 150 28.91 -9.85 11.43
N ARG A 151 28.97 -8.71 12.12
CA ARG A 151 29.88 -7.60 11.79
C ARG A 151 30.71 -7.19 13.00
N ILE A 152 31.98 -6.94 12.78
CA ILE A 152 32.92 -6.48 13.79
C ILE A 152 33.29 -5.03 13.51
N LEU A 153 33.27 -4.20 14.55
CA LEU A 153 33.75 -2.82 14.54
C LEU A 153 35.21 -2.86 15.08
N LEU A 154 36.15 -2.45 14.24
CA LEU A 154 37.56 -2.36 14.56
C LEU A 154 37.98 -0.91 14.78
#